data_45ea3a6201030d02985b8a0828d0f41b
#
_entry.id   45ea3a6201030d02985b8a0828d0f41b
#
_cell.length_a   1.000
_cell.length_b   1.000
_cell.length_c   1.000
_cell.angle_alpha   90.00
_cell.angle_beta   90.00
_cell.angle_gamma   90.00
#
_symmetry.space_group_name_H-M   'P 1'
#
loop_
_entity.id
_entity.type
_entity.pdbx_description
1 polymer ?
#
loop_
_entity_poly.entity_id
_entity_poly.type
_entity_poly.pdbx_seq_one_letter_code
_entity_poly.pdbx_strand_id
1 'polypeptide(L)'
;MSDQNQPEQNHLYLVDGSGYIFRAYHQLPPLTNRHGVPAGAVYGYTAMLWKLAKDLHEADGPTHMAVILDKSGTTFRNDLYEHYKANRPPPPEDLVPQFPLIREATRAFSLPCIEEQGFEADDIIASYTMAAVARGWQVTIVS
;
A
#
# COMPACT_ATOMS: atom_id res chain seq x y z
N MET A 1 -22.31 -30.04 -9.61
CA MET A 1 -21.70 -30.00 -9.18
C MET A 1 -20.36 -29.97 -8.72
N SER A 2 -19.50 -30.26 -9.55
CA SER A 2 -18.09 -30.26 -9.24
C SER A 2 -17.60 -28.95 -8.68
N ASP A 3 -18.18 -27.85 -9.09
CA ASP A 3 -17.73 -26.54 -8.61
C ASP A 3 -17.92 -26.37 -7.11
N GLN A 4 -18.85 -27.08 -6.52
CA GLN A 4 -19.08 -27.00 -5.09
C GLN A 4 -17.98 -27.67 -4.28
N ASN A 5 -17.26 -28.58 -4.90
CA ASN A 5 -16.21 -29.33 -4.23
C ASN A 5 -14.82 -28.83 -4.55
N GLN A 6 -14.69 -27.87 -5.46
CA GLN A 6 -13.42 -27.30 -5.79
C GLN A 6 -13.09 -26.17 -4.79
N PRO A 7 -11.88 -26.13 -4.25
CA PRO A 7 -11.51 -25.01 -3.40
C PRO A 7 -11.57 -23.72 -4.21
N GLU A 8 -12.10 -22.68 -3.62
CA GLU A 8 -12.06 -21.37 -4.25
C GLU A 8 -10.62 -20.97 -4.44
N GLN A 9 -10.33 -20.42 -5.60
CA GLN A 9 -8.99 -19.93 -5.84
C GLN A 9 -8.77 -18.66 -5.03
N ASN A 10 -7.70 -18.62 -4.26
CA ASN A 10 -7.34 -17.44 -3.53
C ASN A 10 -6.82 -16.37 -4.49
N HIS A 11 -7.26 -15.15 -4.25
CA HIS A 11 -6.88 -14.00 -5.07
C HIS A 11 -6.38 -12.90 -4.13
N LEU A 12 -5.12 -12.55 -4.27
CA LEU A 12 -4.48 -11.55 -3.43
C LEU A 12 -4.36 -10.24 -4.18
N TYR A 13 -4.86 -9.15 -3.57
CA TYR A 13 -4.57 -7.80 -4.03
C TYR A 13 -3.40 -7.28 -3.20
N LEU A 14 -2.33 -6.89 -3.89
CA LEU A 14 -1.22 -6.19 -3.27
C LEU A 14 -1.30 -4.73 -3.69
N VAL A 15 -1.60 -3.88 -2.74
CA VAL A 15 -1.82 -2.45 -2.99
C VAL A 15 -0.51 -1.71 -2.78
N ASP A 16 -0.04 -1.02 -3.81
CA ASP A 16 1.11 -0.11 -3.68
C ASP A 16 0.63 1.16 -2.98
N GLY A 17 0.69 1.13 -1.65
CA GLY A 17 0.18 2.23 -0.84
C GLY A 17 0.99 3.50 -1.02
N SER A 18 2.30 3.40 -1.23
CA SER A 18 3.14 4.57 -1.44
C SER A 18 2.72 5.35 -2.68
N GLY A 19 2.41 4.64 -3.77
CA GLY A 19 1.90 5.28 -4.98
C GLY A 19 0.58 6.02 -4.73
N TYR A 20 -0.32 5.40 -3.98
CA TYR A 20 -1.60 6.01 -3.63
C TYR A 20 -1.43 7.24 -2.75
N ILE A 21 -0.49 7.21 -1.81
CA ILE A 21 -0.21 8.34 -0.93
C ILE A 21 0.22 9.56 -1.75
N PHE A 22 1.20 9.37 -2.64
CA PHE A 22 1.70 10.48 -3.45
C PHE A 22 0.65 10.98 -4.42
N ARG A 23 -0.15 10.10 -5.00
CA ARG A 23 -1.25 10.50 -5.87
C ARG A 23 -2.27 11.33 -5.11
N ALA A 24 -2.66 10.89 -3.92
CA ALA A 24 -3.61 11.63 -3.09
C ALA A 24 -3.06 13.00 -2.69
N TYR A 25 -1.77 13.03 -2.33
CA TYR A 25 -1.12 14.27 -1.92
C TYR A 25 -1.17 15.32 -3.05
N HIS A 26 -0.91 14.90 -4.29
CA HIS A 26 -0.83 15.82 -5.41
C HIS A 26 -2.20 16.16 -6.02
N GLN A 27 -3.22 15.35 -5.83
CA GLN A 27 -4.52 15.56 -6.44
C GLN A 27 -5.45 16.47 -5.64
N LEU A 28 -5.23 16.55 -4.33
CA LEU A 28 -6.10 17.31 -3.45
C LEU A 28 -5.44 18.61 -3.02
N PRO A 29 -6.25 19.66 -2.78
CA PRO A 29 -5.70 20.87 -2.20
C PRO A 29 -5.20 20.58 -0.79
N PRO A 30 -4.30 21.43 -0.25
CA PRO A 30 -3.85 21.27 1.12
C PRO A 30 -5.03 21.38 2.08
N LEU A 31 -5.26 20.32 2.86
CA LEU A 31 -6.30 20.27 3.86
C LEU A 31 -5.63 20.07 5.22
N THR A 32 -6.20 20.67 6.24
CA THR A 32 -5.75 20.44 7.61
C THR A 32 -6.94 19.96 8.45
N ASN A 33 -6.62 19.20 9.50
CA ASN A 33 -7.65 18.80 10.45
C ASN A 33 -7.90 19.94 11.44
N ARG A 34 -8.83 19.74 12.37
CA ARG A 34 -9.18 20.77 13.36
C ARG A 34 -8.03 21.16 14.28
N HIS A 35 -6.98 20.35 14.32
CA HIS A 35 -5.80 20.63 15.13
C HIS A 35 -4.67 21.27 14.33
N GLY A 36 -4.94 21.64 13.07
CA GLY A 36 -3.94 22.26 12.20
C GLY A 36 -2.96 21.28 11.56
N VAL A 37 -3.17 19.97 11.70
CA VAL A 37 -2.28 18.97 11.10
C VAL A 37 -2.68 18.74 9.64
N PRO A 38 -1.71 18.74 8.72
CA PRO A 38 -2.01 18.42 7.32
C PRO A 38 -2.68 17.04 7.20
N ALA A 39 -3.74 16.95 6.42
CA ALA A 39 -4.54 15.73 6.34
C ALA A 39 -5.07 15.43 4.92
N GLY A 40 -4.63 16.18 3.91
CA GLY A 40 -5.13 15.98 2.54
C GLY A 40 -4.79 14.62 1.98
N ALA A 41 -3.54 14.18 2.16
CA ALA A 41 -3.12 12.87 1.68
C ALA A 41 -3.83 11.74 2.43
N VAL A 42 -4.02 11.89 3.74
CA VAL A 42 -4.78 10.91 4.53
C VAL A 42 -6.20 10.77 4.01
N TYR A 43 -6.85 11.91 3.75
CA TYR A 43 -8.22 11.92 3.25
C TYR A 43 -8.33 11.20 1.92
N GLY A 44 -7.50 11.58 0.95
CA GLY A 44 -7.54 10.97 -0.38
C GLY A 44 -7.16 9.50 -0.38
N TYR A 45 -6.13 9.15 0.38
CA TYR A 45 -5.71 7.77 0.53
C TYR A 45 -6.83 6.92 1.14
N THR A 46 -7.44 7.42 2.22
CA THR A 46 -8.50 6.69 2.91
C THR A 46 -9.71 6.48 2.00
N ALA A 47 -10.07 7.48 1.20
CA ALA A 47 -11.16 7.34 0.25
C ALA A 47 -10.88 6.27 -0.80
N MET A 48 -9.65 6.23 -1.32
CA MET A 48 -9.25 5.20 -2.28
C MET A 48 -9.25 3.81 -1.65
N LEU A 49 -8.75 3.72 -0.43
CA LEU A 49 -8.66 2.45 0.29
C LEU A 49 -10.06 1.91 0.62
N TRP A 50 -10.98 2.79 0.95
CA TRP A 50 -12.36 2.38 1.24
C TRP A 50 -13.00 1.72 0.01
N LYS A 51 -12.77 2.27 -1.17
CA LYS A 51 -13.29 1.68 -2.40
C LYS A 51 -12.70 0.28 -2.63
N LEU A 52 -11.42 0.11 -2.39
CA LEU A 52 -10.77 -1.19 -2.55
C LEU A 52 -11.25 -2.19 -1.49
N ALA A 53 -11.39 -1.74 -0.24
CA ALA A 53 -11.81 -2.63 0.84
C ALA A 53 -13.21 -3.19 0.62
N LYS A 54 -14.07 -2.45 -0.06
CA LYS A 54 -15.40 -2.96 -0.40
C LYS A 54 -15.32 -4.19 -1.29
N ASP A 55 -14.30 -4.26 -2.15
CA ASP A 55 -14.17 -5.36 -3.09
C ASP A 55 -13.92 -6.70 -2.41
N LEU A 56 -13.38 -6.70 -1.18
CA LEU A 56 -13.17 -7.93 -0.42
C LEU A 56 -14.45 -8.70 -0.16
N HIS A 57 -15.59 -8.03 -0.20
CA HIS A 57 -16.87 -8.65 0.08
C HIS A 57 -17.68 -8.93 -1.19
N GLU A 58 -17.11 -8.64 -2.35
CA GLU A 58 -17.80 -8.88 -3.61
C GLU A 58 -17.52 -10.30 -4.10
N ALA A 59 -18.48 -10.87 -4.81
CA ALA A 59 -18.36 -12.25 -5.30
C ALA A 59 -17.17 -12.44 -6.23
N ASP A 60 -16.84 -11.41 -7.02
CA ASP A 60 -15.74 -11.47 -7.97
C ASP A 60 -14.49 -10.75 -7.47
N GLY A 61 -14.51 -10.31 -6.22
CA GLY A 61 -13.41 -9.56 -5.64
C GLY A 61 -12.30 -10.45 -5.10
N PRO A 62 -11.26 -9.84 -4.54
CA PRO A 62 -10.15 -10.59 -3.96
C PRO A 62 -10.57 -11.30 -2.67
N THR A 63 -9.84 -12.37 -2.36
CA THR A 63 -10.01 -13.08 -1.08
C THR A 63 -9.11 -12.49 0.00
N HIS A 64 -8.02 -11.85 -0.42
CA HIS A 64 -7.04 -11.26 0.50
C HIS A 64 -6.55 -9.94 -0.06
N MET A 65 -6.23 -9.01 0.82
CA MET A 65 -5.69 -7.71 0.43
C MET A 65 -4.67 -7.27 1.47
N ALA A 66 -3.56 -6.75 0.99
CA ALA A 66 -2.54 -6.15 1.85
C ALA A 66 -2.06 -4.85 1.22
N VAL A 67 -1.75 -3.88 2.07
CA VAL A 67 -1.20 -2.60 1.63
C VAL A 67 0.28 -2.60 1.94
N ILE A 68 1.08 -2.27 0.94
CA ILE A 68 2.53 -2.27 1.05
C ILE A 68 3.01 -0.83 1.00
N LEU A 69 3.85 -0.46 1.95
CA LEU A 69 4.40 0.89 2.06
C LEU A 69 5.93 0.84 2.05
N ASP A 70 6.53 1.91 1.56
CA ASP A 70 7.96 2.11 1.76
C ASP A 70 8.19 2.55 3.21
N LYS A 71 9.12 1.91 3.87
CA LYS A 71 9.56 2.36 5.17
C LYS A 71 10.65 3.40 4.96
N SER A 72 10.59 4.49 5.71
CA SER A 72 11.60 5.53 5.62
C SER A 72 12.97 4.97 5.99
N GLY A 73 14.00 5.48 5.34
CA GLY A 73 15.37 5.08 5.61
C GLY A 73 16.07 4.52 4.38
N THR A 74 17.27 3.98 4.58
CA THR A 74 18.05 3.40 3.49
C THR A 74 17.56 2.00 3.17
N THR A 75 17.60 1.65 1.88
CA THR A 75 17.25 0.31 1.41
C THR A 75 18.54 -0.44 1.10
N PHE A 76 18.42 -1.75 0.84
CA PHE A 76 19.59 -2.53 0.43
C PHE A 76 20.23 -1.99 -0.86
N ARG A 77 19.45 -1.31 -1.71
CA ARG A 77 19.99 -0.70 -2.92
C ARG A 77 20.90 0.48 -2.60
N ASN A 78 20.62 1.21 -1.54
CA ASN A 78 21.50 2.28 -1.08
C ASN A 78 22.84 1.72 -0.60
N ASP A 79 22.83 0.55 0.03
CA ASP A 79 24.05 -0.12 0.48
C ASP A 79 24.88 -0.64 -0.69
N LEU A 80 24.23 -1.10 -1.77
CA LEU A 80 24.91 -1.62 -2.94
C LEU A 80 25.37 -0.52 -3.90
N TYR A 81 24.67 0.59 -3.92
CA TYR A 81 24.93 1.68 -4.85
C TYR A 81 24.64 3.01 -4.18
N GLU A 82 25.69 3.70 -3.78
CA GLU A 82 25.58 4.91 -2.96
C GLU A 82 24.82 6.06 -3.64
N HIS A 83 24.74 6.05 -4.97
CA HIS A 83 24.01 7.10 -5.70
C HIS A 83 22.55 6.76 -5.93
N TYR A 84 22.10 5.61 -5.48
CA TYR A 84 20.70 5.22 -5.65
C TYR A 84 19.79 6.15 -4.86
N LYS A 85 18.85 6.80 -5.57
CA LYS A 85 17.95 7.81 -5.01
C LYS A 85 18.65 9.05 -4.46
N ALA A 86 19.95 9.23 -4.72
CA ALA A 86 20.68 10.38 -4.19
C ALA A 86 20.09 11.71 -4.66
N ASN A 87 19.52 11.74 -5.87
CA ASN A 87 18.95 12.96 -6.43
C ASN A 87 17.46 13.14 -6.18
N ARG A 88 16.84 12.22 -5.45
CA ARG A 88 15.42 12.34 -5.11
C ARG A 88 15.26 13.31 -3.95
N PRO A 89 14.33 14.28 -4.07
CA PRO A 89 14.10 15.18 -2.94
C PRO A 89 13.47 14.41 -1.78
N PRO A 90 13.65 14.89 -0.55
CA PRO A 90 12.93 14.31 0.58
C PRO A 90 11.42 14.52 0.41
N PRO A 91 10.59 13.74 1.14
CA PRO A 91 9.15 13.97 1.09
C PRO A 91 8.80 15.40 1.50
N PRO A 92 7.70 15.96 0.96
CA PRO A 92 7.26 17.27 1.40
C PRO A 92 7.02 17.33 2.91
N GLU A 93 7.36 18.46 3.52
CA GLU A 93 7.24 18.62 4.97
C GLU A 93 5.82 18.40 5.49
N ASP A 94 4.81 18.81 4.72
CA ASP A 94 3.43 18.64 5.11
C ASP A 94 2.90 17.23 4.85
N LEU A 95 3.65 16.39 4.15
CA LEU A 95 3.30 14.99 3.96
C LEU A 95 3.83 14.12 5.10
N VAL A 96 5.01 14.44 5.63
CA VAL A 96 5.68 13.62 6.65
C VAL A 96 4.78 13.30 7.85
N PRO A 97 4.07 14.28 8.46
CA PRO A 97 3.22 13.98 9.61
C PRO A 97 1.99 13.15 9.25
N GLN A 98 1.70 12.98 7.97
CA GLN A 98 0.56 12.20 7.54
C GLN A 98 0.85 10.70 7.44
N PHE A 99 2.12 10.30 7.36
CA PHE A 99 2.46 8.87 7.26
C PHE A 99 1.95 8.03 8.43
N PRO A 100 2.14 8.44 9.70
CA PRO A 100 1.58 7.65 10.80
C PRO A 100 0.06 7.54 10.74
N LEU A 101 -0.61 8.62 10.32
CA LEU A 101 -2.07 8.63 10.20
C LEU A 101 -2.54 7.68 9.10
N ILE A 102 -1.79 7.59 8.02
CA ILE A 102 -2.08 6.67 6.90
C ILE A 102 -1.95 5.22 7.38
N ARG A 103 -0.92 4.92 8.17
CA ARG A 103 -0.75 3.57 8.73
C ARG A 103 -1.92 3.22 9.65
N GLU A 104 -2.32 4.16 10.50
CA GLU A 104 -3.47 3.97 11.39
C GLU A 104 -4.76 3.75 10.60
N ALA A 105 -4.98 4.53 9.55
CA ALA A 105 -6.15 4.39 8.70
C ALA A 105 -6.19 3.00 8.04
N THR A 106 -5.07 2.54 7.54
CA THR A 106 -4.97 1.21 6.91
C THR A 106 -5.35 0.11 7.91
N ARG A 107 -4.82 0.19 9.11
CA ARG A 107 -5.11 -0.78 10.16
C ARG A 107 -6.57 -0.71 10.60
N ALA A 108 -7.16 0.47 10.57
CA ALA A 108 -8.56 0.66 10.93
C ALA A 108 -9.51 -0.07 9.97
N PHE A 109 -9.07 -0.31 8.72
CA PHE A 109 -9.81 -1.14 7.78
C PHE A 109 -9.57 -2.63 8.00
N SER A 110 -8.81 -3.01 9.01
CA SER A 110 -8.41 -4.39 9.28
C SER A 110 -7.60 -4.99 8.14
N LEU A 111 -6.86 -4.17 7.43
CA LEU A 111 -5.99 -4.61 6.35
C LEU A 111 -4.55 -4.68 6.85
N PRO A 112 -3.80 -5.72 6.48
CA PRO A 112 -2.37 -5.74 6.74
C PRO A 112 -1.69 -4.54 6.10
N CYS A 113 -0.84 -3.89 6.88
CA CYS A 113 -0.04 -2.75 6.43
C CYS A 113 1.40 -3.17 6.57
N ILE A 114 2.03 -3.48 5.45
CA ILE A 114 3.33 -4.14 5.44
C ILE A 114 4.40 -3.17 4.99
N GLU A 115 5.45 -3.05 5.79
CA GLU A 115 6.65 -2.30 5.46
C GLU A 115 7.83 -3.01 6.10
N GLU A 116 8.99 -2.93 5.45
CA GLU A 116 10.21 -3.59 5.93
C GLU A 116 11.37 -2.63 5.80
N GLN A 117 12.12 -2.47 6.86
CA GLN A 117 13.30 -1.64 6.83
C GLN A 117 14.33 -2.24 5.88
N GLY A 118 14.93 -1.40 5.04
CA GLY A 118 15.92 -1.83 4.09
C GLY A 118 15.36 -2.24 2.74
N PHE A 119 14.03 -2.34 2.60
CA PHE A 119 13.39 -2.74 1.36
C PHE A 119 12.37 -1.70 0.91
N GLU A 120 12.23 -1.56 -0.40
CA GLU A 120 11.20 -0.72 -0.97
C GLU A 120 9.90 -1.53 -1.11
N ALA A 121 8.78 -0.81 -1.27
CA ALA A 121 7.50 -1.47 -1.48
C ALA A 121 7.55 -2.43 -2.67
N ASP A 122 8.21 -2.04 -3.75
CA ASP A 122 8.32 -2.89 -4.94
C ASP A 122 8.99 -4.23 -4.64
N ASP A 123 9.99 -4.25 -3.77
CA ASP A 123 10.68 -5.49 -3.39
C ASP A 123 9.76 -6.41 -2.60
N ILE A 124 8.99 -5.82 -1.70
CA ILE A 124 8.05 -6.57 -0.87
C ILE A 124 6.92 -7.13 -1.74
N ILE A 125 6.39 -6.32 -2.65
CA ILE A 125 5.35 -6.74 -3.59
C ILE A 125 5.85 -7.91 -4.42
N ALA A 126 7.06 -7.83 -4.94
CA ALA A 126 7.64 -8.91 -5.74
C ALA A 126 7.76 -10.20 -4.94
N SER A 127 8.22 -10.11 -3.69
CA SER A 127 8.38 -11.29 -2.82
C SER A 127 7.04 -11.95 -2.53
N TYR A 128 6.03 -11.18 -2.18
CA TYR A 128 4.70 -11.72 -1.91
C TYR A 128 4.07 -12.30 -3.16
N THR A 129 4.27 -11.64 -4.31
CA THR A 129 3.76 -12.15 -5.58
C THR A 129 4.33 -13.52 -5.89
N MET A 130 5.64 -13.68 -5.77
CA MET A 130 6.30 -14.95 -6.03
C MET A 130 5.80 -16.04 -5.09
N ALA A 131 5.66 -15.73 -3.81
CA ALA A 131 5.19 -16.70 -2.83
C ALA A 131 3.74 -17.12 -3.08
N ALA A 132 2.88 -16.17 -3.43
CA ALA A 132 1.48 -16.45 -3.68
C ALA A 132 1.30 -17.26 -4.96
N VAL A 133 2.00 -16.90 -6.03
CA VAL A 133 1.95 -17.64 -7.30
C VAL A 133 2.44 -19.07 -7.12
N ALA A 134 3.48 -19.28 -6.30
CA ALA A 134 4.00 -20.62 -6.01
C ALA A 134 2.96 -21.48 -5.30
N ARG A 135 1.99 -20.89 -4.63
CA ARG A 135 0.89 -21.60 -3.97
C ARG A 135 -0.35 -21.74 -4.85
N GLY A 136 -0.27 -21.29 -6.10
CA GLY A 136 -1.40 -21.35 -7.02
C GLY A 136 -2.42 -20.23 -6.86
N TRP A 137 -2.07 -19.17 -6.14
CA TRP A 137 -2.97 -18.02 -5.97
C TRP A 137 -2.89 -17.10 -7.17
N GLN A 138 -4.00 -16.40 -7.43
CA GLN A 138 -3.97 -15.26 -8.33
C GLN A 138 -3.47 -14.04 -7.57
N VAL A 139 -2.75 -13.17 -8.26
CA VAL A 139 -2.25 -11.93 -7.67
C VAL A 139 -2.57 -10.77 -8.60
N THR A 140 -3.13 -9.72 -8.05
CA THR A 140 -3.32 -8.45 -8.75
C THR A 140 -2.57 -7.37 -8.00
N ILE A 141 -1.72 -6.65 -8.70
CA ILE A 141 -1.01 -5.50 -8.13
C ILE A 141 -1.82 -4.26 -8.44
N VAL A 142 -2.22 -3.56 -7.38
CA VAL A 142 -3.05 -2.36 -7.47
C VAL A 142 -2.16 -1.16 -7.21
N SER A 143 -2.01 -0.32 -8.21
CA SER A 143 -1.15 0.86 -8.09
C SER A 143 -1.77 2.08 -8.75
#